data_0211f85e41f3ee047425adb471990898
#
_entry.id   0211f85e41f3ee047425adb471990898
#
_cell.length_a   1.000
_cell.length_b   1.000
_cell.length_c   1.000
_cell.angle_alpha   90.00
_cell.angle_beta   90.00
_cell.angle_gamma   90.00
#
_symmetry.space_group_name_H-M   'P 1'
#
loop_
_entity.id
_entity.type
_entity.pdbx_description
1 polymer ?
#
loop_
_entity_poly.entity_id
_entity_poly.type
_entity_poly.pdbx_seq_one_letter_code
_entity_poly.pdbx_strand_id
1 'polypeptide(L)'
;MFFSLIYLIIKKVINKVVKCGKKWYIFVFIQNTGVKVKNLIGMYECNADAKGRLMLPSGLKKQLSAELQLGFVVKRSVFNTCLELHPMSGWNSIMDDVNTLNRFVKKNNDFIRMFTSGVRMVEPDSTSRIQIPKDLINFAGIGKKVVLASVGSIVEIWDKEQYELTVNDSSVDFGVLAEQVMGGNDKSVNNE
;
A
#
# COMPACT_ATOMS: atom_id res chain seq x y z
N MET A 1 -9.33 16.27 36.90
CA MET A 1 -8.24 16.13 35.91
C MET A 1 -8.63 15.35 34.65
N PHE A 2 -9.60 14.45 34.69
CA PHE A 2 -10.09 13.68 33.52
C PHE A 2 -10.93 14.49 32.51
N PHE A 3 -11.67 15.49 32.95
CA PHE A 3 -12.52 16.32 32.08
C PHE A 3 -11.73 17.25 31.12
N SER A 4 -10.53 17.66 31.50
CA SER A 4 -9.71 18.56 30.69
C SER A 4 -9.11 17.83 29.46
N LEU A 5 -8.78 16.55 29.60
CA LEU A 5 -8.23 15.75 28.50
C LEU A 5 -9.29 15.40 27.44
N ILE A 6 -10.51 15.08 27.89
CA ILE A 6 -11.66 14.82 27.01
C ILE A 6 -12.04 16.10 26.25
N TYR A 7 -12.02 17.27 26.90
CA TYR A 7 -12.29 18.54 26.24
C TYR A 7 -11.26 18.91 25.17
N LEU A 8 -9.97 18.57 25.37
CA LEU A 8 -8.91 18.79 24.38
C LEU A 8 -9.04 17.85 23.17
N ILE A 9 -9.47 16.61 23.39
CA ILE A 9 -9.70 15.63 22.32
C ILE A 9 -10.93 16.03 21.51
N ILE A 10 -12.01 16.46 22.16
CA ILE A 10 -13.22 16.93 21.48
C ILE A 10 -12.95 18.20 20.66
N LYS A 11 -12.11 19.12 21.14
CA LYS A 11 -11.76 20.37 20.41
C LYS A 11 -10.97 20.12 19.11
N LYS A 12 -10.28 18.98 19.01
CA LYS A 12 -9.56 18.56 17.79
C LYS A 12 -10.45 17.85 16.75
N VAL A 13 -11.63 17.39 17.14
CA VAL A 13 -12.52 16.58 16.31
C VAL A 13 -13.73 17.38 15.80
N ILE A 14 -14.09 18.51 16.44
CA ILE A 14 -15.27 19.29 16.06
C ILE A 14 -14.88 20.42 15.10
N ASN A 15 -15.10 20.20 13.81
CA ASN A 15 -14.77 21.23 12.80
C ASN A 15 -15.92 22.18 12.45
N LYS A 16 -17.17 21.87 12.79
CA LYS A 16 -18.28 22.80 12.53
C LYS A 16 -19.54 22.43 13.35
N VAL A 17 -20.03 23.40 14.11
CA VAL A 17 -21.36 23.36 14.72
C VAL A 17 -22.28 24.19 13.84
N VAL A 18 -23.29 23.59 13.28
CA VAL A 18 -24.28 24.29 12.43
C VAL A 18 -25.61 24.38 13.17
N LYS A 19 -26.16 25.59 13.27
CA LYS A 19 -27.47 25.86 13.84
C LYS A 19 -28.52 25.86 12.73
N CYS A 20 -29.46 24.94 12.82
CA CYS A 20 -30.63 24.94 11.95
C CYS A 20 -31.90 25.05 12.79
N GLY A 21 -32.54 26.22 12.74
CA GLY A 21 -33.68 26.54 13.56
C GLY A 21 -33.36 26.55 15.08
N LYS A 22 -34.21 25.89 15.90
CA LYS A 22 -34.03 25.79 17.36
C LYS A 22 -33.15 24.59 17.79
N LYS A 23 -32.63 23.77 16.88
CA LYS A 23 -31.80 22.58 17.18
C LYS A 23 -30.36 22.77 16.74
N TRP A 24 -29.44 22.33 17.59
CA TRP A 24 -27.99 22.29 17.30
C TRP A 24 -27.64 20.90 16.80
N TYR A 25 -27.00 20.81 15.63
CA TYR A 25 -26.47 19.56 15.08
C TYR A 25 -24.95 19.61 15.14
N ILE A 26 -24.38 18.61 15.80
CA ILE A 26 -22.92 18.42 15.81
C ILE A 26 -22.62 17.53 14.61
N PHE A 27 -22.09 18.11 13.55
CA PHE A 27 -21.47 17.36 12.47
C PHE A 27 -20.06 16.96 12.92
N VAL A 28 -19.91 15.71 13.35
CA VAL A 28 -18.60 15.11 13.54
C VAL A 28 -18.09 14.77 12.13
N PHE A 29 -17.34 15.68 11.52
CA PHE A 29 -16.45 15.30 10.44
C PHE A 29 -15.36 14.45 11.06
N ILE A 30 -15.50 13.14 10.98
CA ILE A 30 -14.33 12.26 11.10
C ILE A 30 -13.47 12.64 9.88
N GLN A 31 -12.58 13.61 10.05
CA GLN A 31 -11.46 13.71 9.14
C GLN A 31 -10.81 12.34 9.22
N ASN A 32 -10.91 11.62 8.13
CA ASN A 32 -10.08 10.47 7.89
C ASN A 32 -8.64 11.00 7.97
N THR A 33 -8.09 11.02 9.17
CA THR A 33 -6.67 11.24 9.35
C THR A 33 -6.05 10.01 8.71
N GLY A 34 -5.82 10.12 7.41
CA GLY A 34 -5.18 9.07 6.64
C GLY A 34 -3.97 8.66 7.46
N VAL A 35 -4.01 7.47 8.01
CA VAL A 35 -2.85 6.87 8.65
C VAL A 35 -1.83 6.82 7.53
N LYS A 36 -0.91 7.79 7.51
CA LYS A 36 0.18 7.79 6.55
C LYS A 36 0.92 6.50 6.82
N VAL A 37 0.75 5.52 5.95
CA VAL A 37 1.48 4.26 6.06
C VAL A 37 2.94 4.64 6.03
N LYS A 38 3.62 4.39 7.12
CA LYS A 38 5.06 4.64 7.23
C LYS A 38 5.76 3.73 6.21
N ASN A 39 6.88 4.19 5.68
CA ASN A 39 7.70 3.34 4.85
C ASN A 39 8.03 2.04 5.59
N LEU A 40 7.73 0.94 4.95
CA LEU A 40 8.04 -0.39 5.46
C LEU A 40 9.51 -0.69 5.20
N ILE A 41 10.12 -1.48 6.07
CA ILE A 41 11.54 -1.80 5.99
C ILE A 41 11.71 -3.30 6.12
N GLY A 42 12.55 -3.86 5.26
CA GLY A 42 13.01 -5.23 5.33
C GLY A 42 12.57 -6.09 4.16
N MET A 43 13.33 -7.12 3.94
CA MET A 43 13.06 -8.23 3.04
C MET A 43 12.96 -9.50 3.89
N TYR A 44 11.97 -10.33 3.58
CA TYR A 44 11.68 -11.52 4.37
C TYR A 44 11.46 -12.72 3.44
N GLU A 45 12.19 -13.78 3.67
CA GLU A 45 11.93 -15.06 3.02
C GLU A 45 10.86 -15.83 3.79
N CYS A 46 9.90 -16.39 3.09
CA CYS A 46 8.87 -17.25 3.65
C CYS A 46 8.46 -18.35 2.66
N ASN A 47 7.59 -19.25 3.10
CA ASN A 47 7.06 -20.30 2.23
C ASN A 47 5.55 -20.13 2.02
N ALA A 48 5.12 -20.32 0.78
CA ALA A 48 3.71 -20.53 0.47
C ALA A 48 3.32 -21.99 0.77
N ASP A 49 2.17 -22.20 1.39
CA ASP A 49 1.61 -23.53 1.51
C ASP A 49 0.91 -23.99 0.21
N ALA A 50 0.50 -25.25 0.15
CA ALA A 50 -0.15 -25.82 -1.02
C ALA A 50 -1.48 -25.15 -1.40
N LYS A 51 -2.06 -24.37 -0.47
CA LYS A 51 -3.28 -23.58 -0.72
C LYS A 51 -2.98 -22.11 -1.10
N GLY A 52 -1.71 -21.74 -1.21
CA GLY A 52 -1.29 -20.37 -1.52
C GLY A 52 -1.41 -19.40 -0.32
N ARG A 53 -1.30 -19.91 0.91
CA ARG A 53 -1.28 -19.06 2.10
C ARG A 53 0.16 -18.74 2.47
N LEU A 54 0.39 -17.47 2.78
CA LEU A 54 1.67 -16.93 3.22
C LEU A 54 1.55 -16.47 4.67
N MET A 55 2.49 -16.87 5.52
CA MET A 55 2.58 -16.35 6.88
C MET A 55 3.28 -14.99 6.85
N LEU A 56 2.66 -13.97 7.44
CA LEU A 56 3.29 -12.66 7.60
C LEU A 56 4.42 -12.76 8.64
N PRO A 57 5.67 -12.45 8.25
CA PRO A 57 6.81 -12.44 9.19
C PRO A 57 6.57 -11.48 10.36
N SER A 58 7.06 -11.84 11.54
CA SER A 58 6.83 -11.09 12.77
C SER A 58 7.29 -9.63 12.69
N GLY A 59 8.43 -9.38 12.03
CA GLY A 59 8.95 -8.03 11.81
C GLY A 59 8.03 -7.18 10.93
N LEU A 60 7.51 -7.75 9.86
CA LEU A 60 6.55 -7.09 8.96
C LEU A 60 5.20 -6.89 9.66
N LYS A 61 4.70 -7.91 10.37
CA LYS A 61 3.47 -7.83 11.14
C LYS A 61 3.50 -6.71 12.19
N LYS A 62 4.64 -6.51 12.86
CA LYS A 62 4.82 -5.42 13.83
C LYS A 62 4.70 -4.05 13.16
N GLN A 63 5.27 -3.88 11.97
CA GLN A 63 5.19 -2.63 11.21
C GLN A 63 3.77 -2.35 10.70
N LEU A 64 3.04 -3.39 10.29
CA LEU A 64 1.68 -3.33 9.76
C LEU A 64 0.59 -3.45 10.84
N SER A 65 0.93 -3.38 12.12
CA SER A 65 0.00 -3.68 13.24
C SER A 65 -1.29 -2.85 13.20
N ALA A 66 -1.23 -1.58 12.78
CA ALA A 66 -2.40 -0.72 12.65
C ALA A 66 -3.31 -1.11 11.47
N GLU A 67 -2.76 -1.77 10.46
CA GLU A 67 -3.46 -2.13 9.21
C GLU A 67 -4.03 -3.56 9.24
N LEU A 68 -3.61 -4.40 10.20
CA LEU A 68 -4.02 -5.81 10.26
C LEU A 68 -5.54 -5.98 10.36
N GLN A 69 -6.22 -5.05 11.02
CA GLN A 69 -7.69 -5.09 11.18
C GLN A 69 -8.44 -4.53 9.97
N LEU A 70 -7.80 -3.66 9.20
CA LEU A 70 -8.38 -3.04 8.01
C LEU A 70 -8.25 -3.96 6.79
N GLY A 71 -7.35 -4.93 6.85
CA GLY A 71 -7.02 -5.81 5.75
C GLY A 71 -6.08 -5.16 4.73
N PHE A 72 -5.85 -5.89 3.65
CA PHE A 72 -4.91 -5.53 2.59
C PHE A 72 -5.56 -5.71 1.24
N VAL A 73 -5.01 -5.03 0.27
CA VAL A 73 -5.34 -5.24 -1.14
C VAL A 73 -4.15 -5.86 -1.84
N VAL A 74 -4.36 -6.98 -2.51
CA VAL A 74 -3.35 -7.63 -3.35
C VAL A 74 -3.71 -7.42 -4.82
N LYS A 75 -2.72 -7.04 -5.62
CA LYS A 75 -2.83 -6.83 -7.07
C LYS A 75 -1.57 -7.27 -7.81
N ARG A 76 -1.68 -7.33 -9.12
CA ARG A 76 -0.53 -7.53 -10.00
C ARG A 76 0.32 -6.28 -10.02
N SER A 77 1.64 -6.42 -9.99
CA SER A 77 2.54 -5.28 -10.26
C SER A 77 2.38 -4.80 -11.70
N VAL A 78 2.65 -3.52 -11.92
CA VAL A 78 2.54 -2.90 -13.25
C VAL A 78 3.79 -3.21 -14.10
N PHE A 79 4.94 -3.25 -13.46
CA PHE A 79 6.23 -3.30 -14.15
C PHE A 79 6.92 -4.67 -14.05
N ASN A 80 6.53 -5.49 -13.07
CA ASN A 80 7.21 -6.74 -12.76
C ASN A 80 6.25 -7.92 -12.67
N THR A 81 6.79 -9.13 -12.85
CA THR A 81 6.03 -10.36 -12.65
C THR A 81 5.98 -10.72 -11.17
N CYS A 82 5.35 -9.85 -10.37
CA CYS A 82 5.15 -10.03 -8.94
C CYS A 82 3.78 -9.49 -8.51
N LEU A 83 3.46 -9.63 -7.24
CA LEU A 83 2.26 -9.05 -6.65
C LEU A 83 2.63 -7.92 -5.70
N GLU A 84 1.75 -6.95 -5.59
CA GLU A 84 1.85 -5.86 -4.63
C GLU A 84 0.77 -6.03 -3.57
N LEU A 85 1.17 -6.04 -2.30
CA LEU A 85 0.30 -6.05 -1.14
C LEU A 85 0.27 -4.64 -0.55
N HIS A 86 -0.86 -3.99 -0.71
CA HIS A 86 -1.10 -2.64 -0.22
C HIS A 86 -1.88 -2.69 1.10
N PRO A 87 -1.45 -1.97 2.16
CA PRO A 87 -2.34 -1.66 3.27
C PRO A 87 -3.61 -0.95 2.77
N MET A 88 -4.77 -1.23 3.37
CA MET A 88 -6.05 -0.67 2.91
C MET A 88 -6.03 0.87 2.88
N SER A 89 -5.40 1.51 3.86
CA SER A 89 -5.26 2.97 3.90
C SER A 89 -4.47 3.52 2.71
N GLY A 90 -3.36 2.87 2.36
CA GLY A 90 -2.54 3.24 1.20
C GLY A 90 -3.27 3.00 -0.13
N TRP A 91 -4.01 1.87 -0.24
CA TRP A 91 -4.83 1.59 -1.41
C TRP A 91 -5.90 2.64 -1.66
N ASN A 92 -6.61 3.06 -0.60
CA ASN A 92 -7.63 4.09 -0.72
C ASN A 92 -7.04 5.41 -1.24
N SER A 93 -5.87 5.82 -0.74
CA SER A 93 -5.19 7.01 -1.24
C SER A 93 -4.84 6.93 -2.74
N ILE A 94 -4.34 5.78 -3.19
CA ILE A 94 -4.08 5.55 -4.63
C ILE A 94 -5.37 5.62 -5.44
N MET A 95 -6.45 5.04 -4.94
CA MET A 95 -7.74 5.06 -5.63
C MET A 95 -8.38 6.46 -5.64
N ASP A 96 -8.12 7.28 -4.62
CA ASP A 96 -8.54 8.69 -4.64
C ASP A 96 -7.87 9.42 -5.82
N ASP A 97 -6.56 9.24 -6.04
CA ASP A 97 -5.84 9.80 -7.18
C ASP A 97 -6.35 9.25 -8.51
N VAL A 98 -6.54 7.93 -8.62
CA VAL A 98 -7.09 7.27 -9.82
C VAL A 98 -8.49 7.78 -10.15
N ASN A 99 -9.31 8.08 -9.14
CA ASN A 99 -10.67 8.59 -9.32
C ASN A 99 -10.71 10.04 -9.83
N THR A 100 -9.62 10.80 -9.75
CA THR A 100 -9.52 12.14 -10.37
C THR A 100 -9.43 12.08 -11.89
N LEU A 101 -9.09 10.92 -12.47
CA LEU A 101 -8.93 10.77 -13.90
C LEU A 101 -10.27 10.93 -14.64
N ASN A 102 -10.27 11.73 -15.70
CA ASN A 102 -11.44 11.91 -16.55
C ASN A 102 -11.80 10.60 -17.28
N ARG A 103 -12.91 9.98 -16.88
CA ARG A 103 -13.40 8.69 -17.43
C ARG A 103 -13.95 8.77 -18.84
N PHE A 104 -14.20 9.96 -19.36
CA PHE A 104 -14.61 10.15 -20.76
C PHE A 104 -13.43 10.08 -21.74
N VAL A 105 -12.20 10.04 -21.24
CA VAL A 105 -11.00 9.78 -22.05
C VAL A 105 -10.73 8.28 -22.10
N LYS A 106 -10.75 7.70 -23.29
CA LYS A 106 -10.57 6.25 -23.50
C LYS A 106 -9.29 5.71 -22.83
N LYS A 107 -8.15 6.41 -23.00
CA LYS A 107 -6.87 6.03 -22.39
C LYS A 107 -6.96 5.90 -20.87
N ASN A 108 -7.67 6.82 -20.20
CA ASN A 108 -7.86 6.79 -18.75
C ASN A 108 -8.71 5.58 -18.33
N ASN A 109 -9.79 5.30 -19.06
CA ASN A 109 -10.63 4.13 -18.80
C ASN A 109 -9.89 2.82 -18.98
N ASP A 110 -9.08 2.72 -20.03
CA ASP A 110 -8.27 1.52 -20.29
C ASP A 110 -7.24 1.34 -19.16
N PHE A 111 -6.57 2.42 -18.73
CA PHE A 111 -5.68 2.40 -17.58
C PHE A 111 -6.38 1.93 -16.30
N ILE A 112 -7.51 2.55 -15.94
CA ILE A 112 -8.26 2.20 -14.73
C ILE A 112 -8.63 0.72 -14.74
N ARG A 113 -9.13 0.21 -15.86
CA ARG A 113 -9.54 -1.19 -16.01
C ARG A 113 -8.34 -2.15 -15.84
N MET A 114 -7.21 -1.83 -16.46
CA MET A 114 -5.99 -2.63 -16.34
C MET A 114 -5.42 -2.58 -14.92
N PHE A 115 -5.39 -1.39 -14.33
CA PHE A 115 -4.85 -1.17 -12.98
C PHE A 115 -5.65 -1.91 -11.90
N THR A 116 -6.98 -1.97 -12.04
CA THR A 116 -7.86 -2.64 -11.09
C THR A 116 -8.15 -4.11 -11.44
N SER A 117 -7.61 -4.59 -12.55
CA SER A 117 -7.83 -5.98 -12.98
C SER A 117 -7.17 -6.97 -12.03
N GLY A 118 -7.96 -7.92 -11.52
CA GLY A 118 -7.47 -8.96 -10.61
C GLY A 118 -7.20 -8.50 -9.18
N VAL A 119 -7.53 -7.25 -8.85
CA VAL A 119 -7.42 -6.73 -7.47
C VAL A 119 -8.31 -7.55 -6.53
N ARG A 120 -7.77 -7.93 -5.36
CA ARG A 120 -8.48 -8.67 -4.31
C ARG A 120 -8.18 -8.08 -2.94
N MET A 121 -9.22 -7.97 -2.13
CA MET A 121 -9.06 -7.74 -0.70
C MET A 121 -8.67 -9.06 -0.01
N VAL A 122 -7.71 -9.02 0.88
CA VAL A 122 -7.24 -10.15 1.68
C VAL A 122 -7.09 -9.73 3.13
N GLU A 123 -7.48 -10.62 4.02
CA GLU A 123 -7.38 -10.40 5.46
C GLU A 123 -6.49 -11.49 6.08
N PRO A 124 -5.67 -11.14 7.08
CA PRO A 124 -4.93 -12.11 7.84
C PRO A 124 -5.88 -13.02 8.65
N ASP A 125 -5.64 -14.32 8.61
CA ASP A 125 -6.34 -15.27 9.48
C ASP A 125 -5.87 -15.14 10.95
N SER A 126 -6.49 -15.90 11.86
CA SER A 126 -6.15 -15.93 13.29
C SER A 126 -4.67 -16.28 13.57
N THR A 127 -3.99 -16.89 12.61
CA THR A 127 -2.56 -17.22 12.68
C THR A 127 -1.68 -16.25 11.89
N SER A 128 -2.24 -15.12 11.47
CA SER A 128 -1.56 -14.08 10.68
C SER A 128 -1.06 -14.56 9.31
N ARG A 129 -1.80 -15.45 8.67
CA ARG A 129 -1.58 -15.87 7.28
C ARG A 129 -2.54 -15.14 6.37
N ILE A 130 -2.08 -14.75 5.20
CA ILE A 130 -2.90 -14.20 4.12
C ILE A 130 -3.05 -15.26 3.02
N GLN A 131 -4.26 -15.35 2.47
CA GLN A 131 -4.57 -16.24 1.34
C GLN A 131 -4.41 -15.46 0.04
N ILE A 132 -3.45 -15.88 -0.79
CA ILE A 132 -3.30 -15.33 -2.15
C ILE A 132 -4.19 -16.12 -3.12
N PRO A 133 -5.02 -15.46 -3.92
CA PRO A 133 -5.82 -16.11 -4.96
C PRO A 133 -4.96 -16.83 -6.01
N LYS A 134 -5.44 -17.98 -6.49
CA LYS A 134 -4.70 -18.83 -7.44
C LYS A 134 -4.36 -18.13 -8.75
N ASP A 135 -5.25 -17.28 -9.24
CA ASP A 135 -5.03 -16.49 -10.47
C ASP A 135 -3.85 -15.51 -10.32
N LEU A 136 -3.67 -14.95 -9.13
CA LEU A 136 -2.56 -14.07 -8.81
C LEU A 136 -1.26 -14.86 -8.60
N ILE A 137 -1.32 -16.01 -7.92
CA ILE A 137 -0.18 -16.92 -7.80
C ILE A 137 0.34 -17.33 -9.18
N ASN A 138 -0.56 -17.74 -10.07
CA ASN A 138 -0.20 -18.13 -11.43
C ASN A 138 0.39 -16.95 -12.23
N PHE A 139 -0.16 -15.75 -12.09
CA PHE A 139 0.38 -14.55 -12.76
C PHE A 139 1.82 -14.27 -12.33
N ALA A 140 2.12 -14.31 -11.04
CA ALA A 140 3.44 -13.99 -10.50
C ALA A 140 4.39 -15.20 -10.49
N GLY A 141 3.97 -16.36 -11.00
CA GLY A 141 4.78 -17.57 -11.01
C GLY A 141 5.23 -18.05 -9.61
N ILE A 142 4.46 -17.69 -8.57
CA ILE A 142 4.86 -17.96 -7.19
C ILE A 142 4.84 -19.47 -6.92
N GLY A 143 6.04 -19.97 -6.60
CA GLY A 143 6.24 -21.33 -6.14
C GLY A 143 6.16 -21.47 -4.61
N LYS A 144 6.97 -22.39 -4.06
CA LYS A 144 7.00 -22.63 -2.61
C LYS A 144 7.81 -21.57 -1.86
N LYS A 145 8.91 -21.10 -2.43
CA LYS A 145 9.80 -20.10 -1.80
C LYS A 145 9.39 -18.71 -2.25
N VAL A 146 9.13 -17.85 -1.31
CA VAL A 146 8.58 -16.51 -1.54
C VAL A 146 9.43 -15.47 -0.83
N VAL A 147 9.63 -14.33 -1.50
CA VAL A 147 10.23 -13.13 -0.91
C VAL A 147 9.15 -12.08 -0.74
N LEU A 148 9.06 -11.54 0.46
CA LEU A 148 8.27 -10.36 0.79
C LEU A 148 9.23 -9.17 0.92
N ALA A 149 9.28 -8.32 -0.08
CA ALA A 149 10.15 -7.16 -0.13
C ALA A 149 9.37 -5.88 0.19
N SER A 150 9.80 -5.14 1.20
CA SER A 150 9.21 -3.84 1.53
C SER A 150 9.72 -2.78 0.57
N VAL A 151 8.81 -2.14 -0.18
CA VAL A 151 9.11 -1.08 -1.14
C VAL A 151 8.24 0.14 -0.82
N GLY A 152 8.83 1.13 -0.14
CA GLY A 152 8.09 2.29 0.35
C GLY A 152 6.98 1.87 1.32
N SER A 153 5.73 2.12 0.98
CA SER A 153 4.56 1.82 1.81
C SER A 153 3.85 0.51 1.46
N ILE A 154 4.39 -0.27 0.53
CA ILE A 154 3.81 -1.54 0.07
C ILE A 154 4.76 -2.71 0.31
N VAL A 155 4.26 -3.91 0.19
CA VAL A 155 5.05 -5.15 0.19
C VAL A 155 4.90 -5.83 -1.15
N GLU A 156 6.00 -6.03 -1.85
CA GLU A 156 6.04 -6.87 -3.03
C GLU A 156 6.15 -8.33 -2.63
N ILE A 157 5.38 -9.19 -3.32
CA ILE A 157 5.37 -10.65 -3.12
C ILE A 157 5.93 -11.28 -4.38
N TRP A 158 7.07 -11.88 -4.25
CA TRP A 158 7.82 -12.47 -5.34
C TRP A 158 8.02 -13.96 -5.20
N ASP A 159 8.11 -14.68 -6.31
CA ASP A 159 8.85 -15.93 -6.31
C ASP A 159 10.33 -15.62 -6.01
N LYS A 160 10.99 -16.47 -5.20
CA LYS A 160 12.36 -16.19 -4.76
C LYS A 160 13.35 -16.12 -5.90
N GLU A 161 13.27 -17.03 -6.87
CA GLU A 161 14.20 -17.07 -8.01
C GLU A 161 14.02 -15.84 -8.92
N GLN A 162 12.76 -15.43 -9.15
CA GLN A 162 12.46 -14.23 -9.95
C GLN A 162 12.94 -12.95 -9.25
N TYR A 163 12.81 -12.88 -7.93
CA TYR A 163 13.34 -11.75 -7.15
C TYR A 163 14.86 -11.64 -7.29
N GLU A 164 15.57 -12.75 -7.09
CA GLU A 164 17.04 -12.77 -7.19
C GLU A 164 17.53 -12.39 -8.60
N LEU A 165 16.85 -12.86 -9.65
CA LEU A 165 17.17 -12.48 -11.02
C LEU A 165 16.95 -10.99 -11.28
N THR A 166 15.88 -10.41 -10.75
CA THR A 166 15.55 -9.01 -10.96
C THR A 166 16.50 -8.07 -10.21
N VAL A 167 16.86 -8.39 -8.97
CA VAL A 167 17.73 -7.54 -8.14
C VAL A 167 19.20 -7.65 -8.56
N ASN A 168 19.61 -8.81 -9.09
CA ASN A 168 20.98 -9.06 -9.53
C ASN A 168 21.15 -8.91 -11.06
N ASP A 169 20.25 -8.21 -11.72
CA ASP A 169 20.36 -7.98 -13.17
C ASP A 169 21.60 -7.17 -13.51
N SER A 170 22.60 -7.86 -14.03
CA SER A 170 23.90 -7.27 -14.43
C SER A 170 23.83 -6.31 -15.61
N SER A 171 22.70 -6.25 -16.30
CA SER A 171 22.48 -5.28 -17.39
C SER A 171 22.19 -3.86 -16.88
N VAL A 172 21.83 -3.73 -15.60
CA VAL A 172 21.51 -2.46 -14.93
C VAL A 172 22.65 -2.04 -14.03
N ASP A 173 23.36 -0.97 -14.41
CA ASP A 173 24.30 -0.31 -13.50
C ASP A 173 23.51 0.55 -12.50
N PHE A 174 23.42 0.07 -11.27
CA PHE A 174 22.68 0.76 -10.21
C PHE A 174 23.25 2.14 -9.88
N GLY A 175 24.57 2.36 -10.02
CA GLY A 175 25.21 3.66 -9.81
C GLY A 175 24.70 4.69 -10.82
N VAL A 176 24.74 4.31 -12.11
CA VAL A 176 24.22 5.16 -13.19
C VAL A 176 22.73 5.43 -13.04
N LEU A 177 21.96 4.41 -12.71
CA LEU A 177 20.51 4.57 -12.47
C LEU A 177 20.23 5.52 -11.30
N ALA A 178 20.97 5.40 -10.21
CA ALA A 178 20.81 6.27 -9.04
C ALA A 178 21.14 7.74 -9.36
N GLU A 179 22.20 7.99 -10.13
CA GLU A 179 22.53 9.35 -10.61
C GLU A 179 21.44 9.92 -11.52
N GLN A 180 20.90 9.13 -12.43
CA GLN A 180 19.82 9.58 -13.32
C GLN A 180 18.52 9.93 -12.58
N VAL A 181 18.17 9.15 -11.56
CA VAL A 181 16.92 9.31 -10.83
C VAL A 181 17.04 10.34 -9.70
N MET A 182 18.15 10.33 -8.96
CA MET A 182 18.33 11.16 -7.78
C MET A 182 19.21 12.38 -8.02
N GLY A 183 20.13 12.34 -8.97
CA GLY A 183 21.05 13.44 -9.28
C GLY A 183 20.39 14.62 -10.00
N GLY A 184 19.20 14.46 -10.55
CA GLY A 184 18.45 15.55 -11.21
C GLY A 184 17.74 16.54 -10.26
N ASN A 185 17.86 16.38 -8.94
CA ASN A 185 17.21 17.25 -7.96
C ASN A 185 17.99 18.51 -7.58
N ASP A 186 19.18 18.74 -8.16
CA ASP A 186 19.95 19.97 -7.96
C ASP A 186 19.47 21.16 -8.83
N LYS A 187 18.16 21.25 -9.12
CA LYS A 187 17.56 22.44 -9.72
C LYS A 187 17.11 23.45 -8.67
N SER A 188 18.02 23.87 -7.81
CA SER A 188 17.79 25.07 -7.01
C SER A 188 19.10 25.63 -6.50
N VAL A 189 19.90 26.25 -7.36
CA VAL A 189 20.73 27.44 -7.03
C VAL A 189 21.30 27.94 -8.36
N ASN A 190 20.57 28.81 -9.04
CA ASN A 190 21.14 29.83 -9.91
C ASN A 190 20.01 30.85 -10.18
N ASN A 191 19.79 31.71 -9.21
CA ASN A 191 19.27 33.04 -9.44
C ASN A 191 20.44 33.99 -9.16
N GLU A 192 21.13 34.41 -10.20
CA GLU A 192 21.80 35.69 -10.30
C GLU A 192 20.99 36.57 -11.25
#